data_d44f4b3c3045d3fbd1130d27734d71a2
#
_entry.id   d44f4b3c3045d3fbd1130d27734d71a2
#
_cell.length_a   1.000
_cell.length_b   1.000
_cell.length_c   1.000
_cell.angle_alpha   90.00
_cell.angle_beta   90.00
_cell.angle_gamma   90.00
#
_symmetry.space_group_name_H-M   'P 1'
#
loop_
_entity.id
_entity.type
_entity.pdbx_description
1 polymer ?
#
loop_
_entity_poly.entity_id
_entity_poly.type
_entity_poly.pdbx_seq_one_letter_code
_entity_poly.pdbx_strand_id
1 'polypeptide(L)'
;MATNALKGLRQDKSPDNLLHTLLLHFACSMSLRETVVTAKLSNLGDFSDVALLKRIRKCEDFLKALCQRMFGEVRLNADLQNCHVRLLDGTTVKEPGQFGTLWRLHYSFSLPDMACDGFKLTQASGKGSAEGLWQYEVKPNDLMVGDRAFCNARGIDHVVSHGGHVCVRWNSAALNLLERDGKTPFEVADFLKKLQIPGACAEHDVSFAVDNKIIQCRFCAVRKNDASIALAHKRLKAAASKRQAKLKELTLLVNEYVIIITTLPRDAFPLKSVLEIYRLRWQVELVFKRFKSIAGLGALPKYTESSARAWLYGKMLVALIVEKLCAQLGAFSPWRHAIGETRGAEEKGGAELVDRIQILAAHSCQMDNALFWDELAEGEMGDDQ
;
A
#
# COMPACT_ATOMS: atom_id res chain seq x y z
N MET A 1 -25.23 -3.36 -10.65
CA MET A 1 -25.75 -4.15 -9.51
C MET A 1 -26.75 -3.30 -8.74
N ALA A 2 -27.96 -3.82 -8.48
CA ALA A 2 -28.94 -3.12 -7.68
C ALA A 2 -28.54 -3.25 -6.20
N THR A 3 -28.11 -2.15 -5.58
CA THR A 3 -27.81 -2.11 -4.15
C THR A 3 -29.08 -1.82 -3.35
N ASN A 4 -29.17 -2.30 -2.10
CA ASN A 4 -30.33 -2.04 -1.24
C ASN A 4 -30.34 -0.61 -0.64
N ALA A 5 -29.46 0.26 -1.10
CA ALA A 5 -29.28 1.61 -0.53
C ALA A 5 -30.56 2.47 -0.59
N LEU A 6 -31.36 2.33 -1.64
CA LEU A 6 -32.62 3.07 -1.83
C LEU A 6 -33.85 2.34 -1.31
N LYS A 7 -33.72 1.08 -0.89
CA LYS A 7 -34.87 0.29 -0.43
C LYS A 7 -35.45 0.85 0.86
N GLY A 8 -36.75 1.17 0.86
CA GLY A 8 -37.48 1.70 2.01
C GLY A 8 -37.31 3.22 2.22
N LEU A 9 -36.84 3.97 1.23
CA LEU A 9 -36.99 5.43 1.18
C LEU A 9 -38.44 5.75 0.80
N ARG A 10 -39.07 6.63 1.61
CA ARG A 10 -40.50 6.95 1.44
C ARG A 10 -40.74 8.15 0.53
N GLN A 11 -39.88 9.18 0.62
CA GLN A 11 -40.08 10.45 -0.08
C GLN A 11 -39.18 10.61 -1.30
N ASP A 12 -37.90 10.70 -1.14
CA ASP A 12 -36.97 10.88 -2.27
C ASP A 12 -36.17 9.59 -2.50
N LYS A 13 -36.30 9.01 -3.69
CA LYS A 13 -35.56 7.82 -4.12
C LYS A 13 -34.38 8.15 -5.02
N SER A 14 -33.97 9.43 -5.08
CA SER A 14 -32.81 9.84 -5.90
C SER A 14 -31.51 9.27 -5.31
N PRO A 15 -30.76 8.48 -6.09
CA PRO A 15 -29.42 8.05 -5.70
C PRO A 15 -28.46 9.23 -5.48
N ASP A 16 -28.62 10.30 -6.26
CA ASP A 16 -27.77 11.49 -6.22
C ASP A 16 -27.97 12.27 -4.92
N ASN A 17 -29.23 12.50 -4.52
CA ASN A 17 -29.56 13.15 -3.25
C ASN A 17 -29.05 12.34 -2.05
N LEU A 18 -29.18 11.00 -2.13
CA LEU A 18 -28.59 10.13 -1.09
C LEU A 18 -27.08 10.25 -1.06
N LEU A 19 -26.41 10.23 -2.22
CA LEU A 19 -24.95 10.36 -2.29
C LEU A 19 -24.49 11.71 -1.73
N HIS A 20 -25.11 12.81 -2.14
CA HIS A 20 -24.80 14.13 -1.61
C HIS A 20 -24.99 14.20 -0.09
N THR A 21 -26.08 13.66 0.44
CA THR A 21 -26.29 13.58 1.89
C THR A 21 -25.22 12.78 2.61
N LEU A 22 -24.80 11.64 2.03
CA LEU A 22 -23.72 10.83 2.58
C LEU A 22 -22.37 11.56 2.53
N LEU A 23 -22.09 12.27 1.43
CA LEU A 23 -20.88 13.08 1.29
C LEU A 23 -20.82 14.23 2.30
N LEU A 24 -21.93 14.92 2.60
CA LEU A 24 -22.00 15.90 3.70
C LEU A 24 -21.54 15.27 5.03
N HIS A 25 -21.98 14.05 5.32
CA HIS A 25 -21.60 13.37 6.55
C HIS A 25 -20.12 12.92 6.55
N PHE A 26 -19.65 12.35 5.44
CA PHE A 26 -18.32 11.76 5.38
C PHE A 26 -17.22 12.79 5.06
N ALA A 27 -17.42 13.70 4.11
CA ALA A 27 -16.43 14.69 3.71
C ALA A 27 -16.29 15.82 4.72
N CYS A 28 -17.42 16.37 5.13
CA CYS A 28 -17.43 17.52 6.05
C CYS A 28 -17.34 17.12 7.54
N SER A 29 -17.30 15.83 7.83
CA SER A 29 -17.28 15.28 9.21
C SER A 29 -18.43 15.80 10.09
N MET A 30 -19.55 16.13 9.47
CA MET A 30 -20.76 16.61 10.17
C MET A 30 -21.34 15.50 11.05
N SER A 31 -21.88 15.88 12.21
CA SER A 31 -22.70 14.97 13.01
C SER A 31 -23.98 14.54 12.24
N LEU A 32 -24.63 13.47 12.67
CA LEU A 32 -25.89 13.04 12.02
C LEU A 32 -26.94 14.15 12.05
N ARG A 33 -27.03 14.93 13.15
CA ARG A 33 -27.99 16.02 13.32
C ARG A 33 -27.69 17.19 12.35
N GLU A 34 -26.45 17.62 12.28
CA GLU A 34 -26.02 18.66 11.35
C GLU A 34 -26.28 18.22 9.90
N THR A 35 -25.94 16.96 9.58
CA THR A 35 -26.15 16.39 8.24
C THR A 35 -27.61 16.46 7.82
N VAL A 36 -28.57 16.05 8.69
CA VAL A 36 -29.99 16.07 8.34
C VAL A 36 -30.54 17.48 8.19
N VAL A 37 -30.09 18.42 9.02
CA VAL A 37 -30.48 19.84 8.91
C VAL A 37 -29.96 20.41 7.60
N THR A 38 -28.68 20.22 7.27
CA THR A 38 -28.08 20.70 6.03
C THR A 38 -28.72 20.05 4.81
N ALA A 39 -28.98 18.73 4.83
CA ALA A 39 -29.64 18.02 3.75
C ALA A 39 -31.06 18.58 3.49
N LYS A 40 -31.83 18.90 4.54
CA LYS A 40 -33.14 19.52 4.43
C LYS A 40 -33.06 20.91 3.82
N LEU A 41 -32.14 21.76 4.30
CA LEU A 41 -31.95 23.11 3.77
C LEU A 41 -31.49 23.11 2.30
N SER A 42 -30.75 22.09 1.89
CA SER A 42 -30.25 21.91 0.52
C SER A 42 -31.22 21.11 -0.40
N ASN A 43 -32.44 20.85 0.06
CA ASN A 43 -33.45 20.06 -0.67
C ASN A 43 -32.98 18.65 -1.10
N LEU A 44 -32.04 18.05 -0.36
CA LEU A 44 -31.56 16.68 -0.60
C LEU A 44 -32.45 15.61 0.02
N GLY A 45 -33.26 15.97 1.03
CA GLY A 45 -34.19 15.10 1.67
C GLY A 45 -34.58 15.58 3.08
N ASP A 46 -35.72 15.07 3.59
CA ASP A 46 -36.20 15.34 4.95
C ASP A 46 -36.29 14.02 5.72
N PHE A 47 -35.35 13.79 6.61
CA PHE A 47 -35.29 12.59 7.46
C PHE A 47 -34.69 12.89 8.82
N SER A 48 -34.98 12.03 9.79
CA SER A 48 -34.39 12.14 11.13
C SER A 48 -32.96 11.58 11.16
N ASP A 49 -32.19 11.98 12.17
CA ASP A 49 -30.84 11.47 12.43
C ASP A 49 -30.83 9.94 12.60
N VAL A 50 -31.85 9.36 13.24
CA VAL A 50 -32.01 7.91 13.37
C VAL A 50 -32.26 7.26 12.01
N ALA A 51 -33.06 7.88 11.15
CA ALA A 51 -33.32 7.40 9.80
C ALA A 51 -32.03 7.44 8.95
N LEU A 52 -31.25 8.51 9.04
CA LEU A 52 -29.96 8.62 8.38
C LEU A 52 -28.98 7.54 8.88
N LEU A 53 -28.86 7.30 10.19
CA LEU A 53 -28.02 6.24 10.73
C LEU A 53 -28.41 4.85 10.19
N LYS A 54 -29.71 4.54 10.20
CA LYS A 54 -30.22 3.28 9.62
C LYS A 54 -29.90 3.18 8.12
N ARG A 55 -29.91 4.30 7.41
CA ARG A 55 -29.56 4.37 6.00
C ARG A 55 -28.07 4.12 5.77
N ILE A 56 -27.19 4.78 6.53
CA ILE A 56 -25.73 4.57 6.46
C ILE A 56 -25.41 3.09 6.61
N ARG A 57 -26.02 2.40 7.58
CA ARG A 57 -25.79 0.94 7.77
C ARG A 57 -26.16 0.08 6.57
N LYS A 58 -27.04 0.55 5.68
CA LYS A 58 -27.49 -0.14 4.48
C LYS A 58 -26.73 0.29 3.21
N CYS A 59 -25.87 1.29 3.32
CA CYS A 59 -25.16 1.88 2.18
C CYS A 59 -23.78 1.26 1.93
N GLU A 60 -23.32 0.28 2.72
CA GLU A 60 -22.01 -0.33 2.55
C GLU A 60 -21.78 -0.79 1.09
N ASP A 61 -22.66 -1.66 0.56
CA ASP A 61 -22.52 -2.19 -0.81
C ASP A 61 -22.59 -1.09 -1.88
N PHE A 62 -23.39 -0.05 -1.64
CA PHE A 62 -23.50 1.10 -2.55
C PHE A 62 -22.18 1.89 -2.59
N LEU A 63 -21.64 2.24 -1.44
CA LEU A 63 -20.38 2.96 -1.34
C LEU A 63 -19.21 2.13 -1.87
N LYS A 64 -19.18 0.84 -1.54
CA LYS A 64 -18.20 -0.11 -2.08
C LYS A 64 -18.26 -0.16 -3.62
N ALA A 65 -19.46 -0.27 -4.19
CA ALA A 65 -19.62 -0.30 -5.64
C ALA A 65 -19.18 1.02 -6.31
N LEU A 66 -19.40 2.17 -5.67
CA LEU A 66 -18.91 3.47 -6.16
C LEU A 66 -17.38 3.51 -6.13
N CYS A 67 -16.75 3.10 -5.03
CA CYS A 67 -15.30 3.01 -4.95
C CYS A 67 -14.73 2.11 -6.05
N GLN A 68 -15.30 0.91 -6.22
CA GLN A 68 -14.87 -0.03 -7.26
C GLN A 68 -15.01 0.54 -8.68
N ARG A 69 -16.05 1.32 -8.92
CA ARG A 69 -16.27 1.97 -10.21
C ARG A 69 -15.25 3.07 -10.48
N MET A 70 -14.90 3.83 -9.46
CA MET A 70 -13.85 4.86 -9.56
C MET A 70 -12.48 4.24 -9.85
N PHE A 71 -12.18 3.05 -9.30
CA PHE A 71 -10.96 2.30 -9.61
C PHE A 71 -10.96 1.80 -11.07
N GLY A 72 -12.07 1.28 -11.57
CA GLY A 72 -12.16 0.72 -12.92
C GLY A 72 -11.98 1.74 -14.06
N GLU A 73 -12.10 3.04 -13.78
CA GLU A 73 -11.87 4.11 -14.74
C GLU A 73 -10.39 4.49 -14.89
N VAL A 74 -9.54 4.05 -13.97
CA VAL A 74 -8.09 4.29 -14.01
C VAL A 74 -7.46 3.25 -14.93
N ARG A 75 -7.40 3.55 -16.22
CA ARG A 75 -6.61 2.77 -17.18
C ARG A 75 -5.17 3.23 -17.13
N LEU A 76 -4.32 2.33 -16.73
CA LEU A 76 -2.89 2.55 -16.67
C LEU A 76 -2.30 2.30 -18.06
N ASN A 77 -1.70 3.33 -18.62
CA ASN A 77 -1.03 3.29 -19.91
C ASN A 77 0.51 3.29 -19.78
N ALA A 78 1.06 2.70 -18.71
CA ALA A 78 2.49 2.67 -18.59
C ALA A 78 2.97 1.31 -18.09
N ASP A 79 3.43 0.52 -19.00
CA ASP A 79 4.06 -0.76 -18.76
C ASP A 79 5.56 -0.57 -18.54
N LEU A 80 6.02 -0.87 -17.34
CA LEU A 80 7.43 -1.16 -17.11
C LEU A 80 7.72 -2.49 -17.80
N GLN A 81 8.14 -2.45 -19.08
CA GLN A 81 8.36 -3.64 -19.89
C GLN A 81 7.15 -4.62 -19.84
N ASN A 82 5.93 -4.07 -19.96
CA ASN A 82 4.66 -4.78 -19.83
C ASN A 82 4.29 -5.21 -18.39
N CYS A 83 4.95 -4.71 -17.36
CA CYS A 83 4.56 -4.93 -15.97
C CYS A 83 3.76 -3.76 -15.42
N HIS A 84 2.60 -4.06 -14.83
CA HIS A 84 1.78 -3.13 -14.11
C HIS A 84 2.25 -3.04 -12.65
N VAL A 85 2.94 -1.97 -12.29
CA VAL A 85 3.52 -1.81 -10.95
C VAL A 85 2.46 -1.36 -9.95
N ARG A 86 2.29 -2.13 -8.88
CA ARG A 86 1.35 -1.85 -7.79
C ARG A 86 2.09 -1.79 -6.46
N LEU A 87 2.08 -0.61 -5.85
CA LEU A 87 2.65 -0.38 -4.53
C LEU A 87 1.62 -0.74 -3.46
N LEU A 88 1.98 -1.63 -2.55
CA LEU A 88 1.07 -2.17 -1.55
C LEU A 88 1.37 -1.62 -0.17
N ASP A 89 0.32 -1.39 0.60
CA ASP A 89 0.44 -1.08 2.02
C ASP A 89 -0.85 -1.40 2.76
N GLY A 90 -0.79 -1.40 4.09
CA GLY A 90 -1.93 -1.59 4.97
C GLY A 90 -1.93 -0.56 6.10
N THR A 91 -3.10 -0.16 6.54
CA THR A 91 -3.21 0.70 7.72
C THR A 91 -4.30 0.23 8.64
N THR A 92 -4.10 0.46 9.94
CA THR A 92 -5.11 0.14 10.95
C THR A 92 -5.88 1.39 11.34
N VAL A 93 -7.19 1.23 11.55
CA VAL A 93 -8.11 2.26 12.04
C VAL A 93 -8.85 1.70 13.25
N LYS A 94 -8.80 2.41 14.37
CA LYS A 94 -9.42 1.97 15.61
C LYS A 94 -10.76 2.66 15.86
N GLU A 95 -11.76 1.89 16.30
CA GLU A 95 -12.99 2.43 16.86
C GLU A 95 -12.74 3.15 18.19
N PRO A 96 -13.57 4.14 18.55
CA PRO A 96 -13.46 4.83 19.83
C PRO A 96 -13.62 3.87 21.00
N GLY A 97 -12.95 4.19 22.11
CA GLY A 97 -13.03 3.44 23.35
C GLY A 97 -11.88 2.44 23.54
N GLN A 98 -11.74 1.96 24.79
CA GLN A 98 -10.65 1.08 25.19
C GLN A 98 -10.71 -0.29 24.47
N PHE A 99 -11.92 -0.78 24.18
CA PHE A 99 -12.19 -2.08 23.56
C PHE A 99 -12.73 -1.94 22.12
N GLY A 100 -12.51 -0.77 21.48
CA GLY A 100 -12.99 -0.56 20.11
C GLY A 100 -12.37 -1.54 19.14
N THR A 101 -13.15 -2.01 18.17
CA THR A 101 -12.70 -2.91 17.10
C THR A 101 -11.60 -2.23 16.29
N LEU A 102 -10.56 -2.97 16.00
CA LEU A 102 -9.47 -2.54 15.12
C LEU A 102 -9.75 -3.05 13.70
N TRP A 103 -9.80 -2.14 12.74
CA TRP A 103 -9.98 -2.44 11.33
C TRP A 103 -8.66 -2.32 10.60
N ARG A 104 -8.48 -3.13 9.56
CA ARG A 104 -7.33 -3.03 8.67
C ARG A 104 -7.81 -2.72 7.25
N LEU A 105 -7.23 -1.67 6.70
CA LEU A 105 -7.42 -1.24 5.33
C LEU A 105 -6.22 -1.69 4.51
N HIS A 106 -6.45 -2.60 3.57
CA HIS A 106 -5.45 -3.04 2.58
C HIS A 106 -5.70 -2.30 1.29
N TYR A 107 -4.68 -1.72 0.68
CA TYR A 107 -4.86 -1.03 -0.58
C TYR A 107 -3.59 -1.04 -1.43
N SER A 108 -3.76 -0.75 -2.71
CA SER A 108 -2.71 -0.68 -3.69
C SER A 108 -2.80 0.61 -4.50
N PHE A 109 -1.63 1.12 -4.85
CA PHE A 109 -1.45 2.22 -5.78
C PHE A 109 -0.72 1.74 -7.01
N SER A 110 -1.26 2.11 -8.16
CA SER A 110 -0.61 1.85 -9.42
C SER A 110 0.34 2.97 -9.83
N LEU A 111 1.43 2.61 -10.48
CA LEU A 111 2.35 3.54 -11.12
C LEU A 111 2.12 3.55 -12.64
N PRO A 112 2.37 4.69 -13.30
CA PRO A 112 2.95 5.93 -12.82
C PRO A 112 1.95 6.91 -12.22
N ASP A 113 0.64 6.68 -12.37
CA ASP A 113 -0.40 7.68 -12.10
C ASP A 113 -0.64 7.90 -10.61
N MET A 114 -0.04 7.08 -9.75
CA MET A 114 -0.24 7.11 -8.29
C MET A 114 -1.72 7.02 -7.91
N ALA A 115 -2.52 6.34 -8.73
CA ALA A 115 -3.94 6.15 -8.48
C ALA A 115 -4.19 4.91 -7.64
N CYS A 116 -5.09 5.02 -6.67
CA CYS A 116 -5.53 3.87 -5.90
C CYS A 116 -6.31 2.92 -6.81
N ASP A 117 -5.80 1.73 -7.08
CA ASP A 117 -6.38 0.75 -8.02
C ASP A 117 -7.07 -0.42 -7.32
N GLY A 118 -7.04 -0.46 -6.01
CA GLY A 118 -7.75 -1.44 -5.24
C GLY A 118 -7.69 -1.20 -3.74
N PHE A 119 -8.76 -1.56 -3.03
CA PHE A 119 -8.71 -1.62 -1.59
C PHE A 119 -9.67 -2.66 -1.00
N LYS A 120 -9.34 -3.16 0.18
CA LYS A 120 -10.12 -4.13 0.92
C LYS A 120 -10.10 -3.80 2.41
N LEU A 121 -11.25 -3.92 3.04
CA LEU A 121 -11.42 -3.72 4.48
C LEU A 121 -11.60 -5.07 5.17
N THR A 122 -10.78 -5.32 6.19
CA THR A 122 -10.90 -6.50 7.08
C THR A 122 -10.91 -6.05 8.54
N GLN A 123 -11.35 -6.91 9.44
CA GLN A 123 -11.02 -6.73 10.87
C GLN A 123 -9.50 -6.94 11.02
N ALA A 124 -8.85 -6.21 11.93
CA ALA A 124 -7.41 -6.35 12.11
C ALA A 124 -7.00 -7.64 12.84
N SER A 125 -7.96 -8.31 13.48
CA SER A 125 -7.77 -9.59 14.19
C SER A 125 -8.64 -10.69 13.57
N GLY A 126 -8.20 -11.92 13.69
CA GLY A 126 -8.92 -13.10 13.21
C GLY A 126 -8.22 -13.80 12.04
N LYS A 127 -8.74 -14.98 11.67
CA LYS A 127 -8.17 -15.80 10.59
C LYS A 127 -8.31 -15.06 9.24
N GLY A 128 -7.21 -14.87 8.53
CA GLY A 128 -7.18 -14.24 7.21
C GLY A 128 -7.14 -12.71 7.22
N SER A 129 -7.05 -12.06 8.40
CA SER A 129 -6.98 -10.59 8.53
C SER A 129 -5.56 -10.02 8.42
N ALA A 130 -4.53 -10.88 8.45
CA ALA A 130 -3.14 -10.45 8.36
C ALA A 130 -2.84 -9.75 7.02
N GLU A 131 -1.89 -8.85 7.03
CA GLU A 131 -1.32 -8.30 5.81
C GLU A 131 -0.69 -9.41 4.98
N GLY A 132 -1.00 -9.42 3.70
CA GLY A 132 -0.49 -10.42 2.78
C GLY A 132 -0.97 -10.19 1.36
N LEU A 133 -0.19 -10.69 0.42
CA LEU A 133 -0.46 -10.53 -1.01
C LEU A 133 -1.80 -11.16 -1.43
N TRP A 134 -2.31 -12.16 -0.71
CA TRP A 134 -3.63 -12.76 -0.93
C TRP A 134 -4.83 -11.83 -0.67
N GLN A 135 -4.60 -10.65 -0.09
CA GLN A 135 -5.65 -9.66 0.11
C GLN A 135 -6.00 -8.92 -1.19
N TYR A 136 -5.15 -9.00 -2.19
CA TYR A 136 -5.25 -8.27 -3.45
C TYR A 136 -5.62 -9.21 -4.60
N GLU A 137 -6.45 -8.70 -5.50
CA GLU A 137 -6.65 -9.33 -6.80
C GLU A 137 -5.38 -9.12 -7.64
N VAL A 138 -4.87 -10.21 -8.21
CA VAL A 138 -3.66 -10.20 -9.03
C VAL A 138 -4.02 -10.55 -10.47
N LYS A 139 -3.52 -9.77 -11.40
CA LYS A 139 -3.64 -9.99 -12.84
C LYS A 139 -2.29 -10.40 -13.42
N PRO A 140 -2.27 -11.09 -14.58
CA PRO A 140 -1.03 -11.36 -15.28
C PRO A 140 -0.22 -10.09 -15.50
N ASN A 141 1.09 -10.15 -15.28
CA ASN A 141 2.03 -9.04 -15.35
C ASN A 141 1.89 -7.96 -14.26
N ASP A 142 1.05 -8.14 -13.25
CA ASP A 142 1.10 -7.28 -12.06
C ASP A 142 2.44 -7.46 -11.35
N LEU A 143 3.11 -6.36 -11.02
CA LEU A 143 4.28 -6.33 -10.15
C LEU A 143 3.88 -5.78 -8.78
N MET A 144 3.77 -6.67 -7.81
CA MET A 144 3.35 -6.35 -6.44
C MET A 144 4.57 -5.93 -5.62
N VAL A 145 4.65 -4.65 -5.26
CA VAL A 145 5.75 -4.07 -4.47
C VAL A 145 5.27 -3.81 -3.05
N GLY A 146 5.90 -4.43 -2.07
CA GLY A 146 5.47 -4.35 -0.67
C GLY A 146 6.61 -4.35 0.32
N ASP A 147 6.30 -4.07 1.56
CA ASP A 147 7.23 -4.09 2.68
C ASP A 147 7.51 -5.52 3.18
N ARG A 148 8.13 -5.63 4.35
CA ARG A 148 8.48 -6.90 4.98
C ARG A 148 7.27 -7.75 5.36
N ALA A 149 6.11 -7.15 5.67
CA ALA A 149 4.90 -7.88 6.05
C ALA A 149 4.36 -8.73 4.88
N PHE A 150 4.56 -8.26 3.65
CA PHE A 150 4.15 -8.97 2.43
C PHE A 150 5.08 -10.14 2.05
N CYS A 151 6.27 -10.23 2.65
CA CYS A 151 7.23 -11.28 2.33
C CYS A 151 6.93 -12.58 3.07
N ASN A 152 6.02 -13.37 2.54
CA ASN A 152 5.72 -14.72 3.01
C ASN A 152 5.46 -15.68 1.85
N ALA A 153 5.78 -16.96 2.04
CA ALA A 153 5.77 -17.97 0.98
C ALA A 153 4.41 -18.09 0.26
N ARG A 154 3.29 -18.16 1.01
CA ARG A 154 1.95 -18.30 0.44
C ARG A 154 1.50 -17.07 -0.33
N GLY A 155 1.85 -15.88 0.15
CA GLY A 155 1.54 -14.63 -0.54
C GLY A 155 2.29 -14.52 -1.87
N ILE A 156 3.56 -14.88 -1.89
CA ILE A 156 4.35 -14.88 -3.13
C ILE A 156 3.82 -15.94 -4.09
N ASP A 157 3.50 -17.16 -3.63
CA ASP A 157 2.87 -18.19 -4.47
C ASP A 157 1.54 -17.72 -5.05
N HIS A 158 0.70 -17.00 -4.27
CA HIS A 158 -0.54 -16.42 -4.77
C HIS A 158 -0.30 -15.52 -5.98
N VAL A 159 0.67 -14.61 -5.90
CA VAL A 159 0.99 -13.70 -7.01
C VAL A 159 1.53 -14.44 -8.22
N VAL A 160 2.52 -15.31 -8.02
CA VAL A 160 3.16 -16.07 -9.11
C VAL A 160 2.17 -17.01 -9.80
N SER A 161 1.29 -17.67 -9.05
CA SER A 161 0.26 -18.57 -9.60
C SER A 161 -0.78 -17.85 -10.44
N HIS A 162 -0.92 -16.51 -10.29
CA HIS A 162 -1.78 -15.68 -11.13
C HIS A 162 -1.02 -14.94 -12.25
N GLY A 163 0.24 -15.30 -12.50
CA GLY A 163 1.06 -14.72 -13.56
C GLY A 163 1.64 -13.36 -13.23
N GLY A 164 1.64 -12.96 -11.96
CA GLY A 164 2.24 -11.72 -11.48
C GLY A 164 3.67 -11.92 -10.96
N HIS A 165 4.31 -10.82 -10.62
CA HIS A 165 5.64 -10.73 -10.03
C HIS A 165 5.61 -10.02 -8.68
N VAL A 166 6.62 -10.28 -7.85
CA VAL A 166 6.80 -9.60 -6.55
C VAL A 166 8.13 -8.87 -6.48
N CYS A 167 8.13 -7.77 -5.73
CA CYS A 167 9.32 -7.06 -5.28
C CYS A 167 9.08 -6.65 -3.83
N VAL A 168 9.50 -7.48 -2.87
CA VAL A 168 9.17 -7.31 -1.46
C VAL A 168 10.43 -7.36 -0.59
N ARG A 169 10.43 -6.62 0.51
CA ARG A 169 11.54 -6.66 1.46
C ARG A 169 11.56 -8.00 2.17
N TRP A 170 12.73 -8.64 2.21
CA TRP A 170 12.87 -9.95 2.82
C TRP A 170 12.54 -9.97 4.32
N ASN A 171 11.77 -10.97 4.71
CA ASN A 171 11.44 -11.28 6.10
C ASN A 171 12.07 -12.62 6.48
N SER A 172 13.19 -12.59 7.18
CA SER A 172 13.92 -13.79 7.57
C SER A 172 13.14 -14.72 8.51
N ALA A 173 12.12 -14.21 9.19
CA ALA A 173 11.26 -15.01 10.07
C ALA A 173 10.13 -15.73 9.30
N ALA A 174 9.72 -15.18 8.13
CA ALA A 174 8.58 -15.68 7.38
C ALA A 174 8.95 -16.44 6.09
N LEU A 175 10.18 -16.25 5.58
CA LEU A 175 10.64 -16.85 4.33
C LEU A 175 12.05 -17.41 4.47
N ASN A 176 12.13 -18.73 4.57
CA ASN A 176 13.39 -19.49 4.55
C ASN A 176 13.83 -19.67 3.10
N LEU A 177 15.08 -19.31 2.83
CA LEU A 177 15.64 -19.38 1.48
C LEU A 177 16.49 -20.61 1.29
N LEU A 178 16.38 -21.17 0.11
CA LEU A 178 17.16 -22.31 -0.39
C LEU A 178 17.96 -21.85 -1.59
N GLU A 179 19.03 -22.58 -1.92
CA GLU A 179 19.72 -22.44 -3.19
C GLU A 179 18.76 -22.73 -4.36
N ARG A 180 19.19 -22.45 -5.56
CA ARG A 180 18.39 -22.69 -6.79
C ARG A 180 17.95 -24.14 -6.94
N ASP A 181 18.65 -25.10 -6.33
CA ASP A 181 18.33 -26.52 -6.35
C ASP A 181 17.04 -26.87 -5.56
N GLY A 182 16.52 -25.93 -4.77
CA GLY A 182 15.32 -26.10 -3.95
C GLY A 182 15.51 -27.02 -2.74
N LYS A 183 16.75 -27.38 -2.37
CA LYS A 183 17.08 -28.32 -1.31
C LYS A 183 18.11 -27.79 -0.33
N THR A 184 19.20 -27.21 -0.84
CA THR A 184 20.31 -26.71 -0.01
C THR A 184 19.91 -25.37 0.64
N PRO A 185 20.04 -25.20 1.96
CA PRO A 185 19.82 -23.89 2.60
C PRO A 185 20.75 -22.83 2.02
N PHE A 186 20.22 -21.62 1.75
CA PHE A 186 21.02 -20.49 1.31
C PHE A 186 21.69 -19.81 2.50
N GLU A 187 23.04 -19.76 2.47
CA GLU A 187 23.84 -19.18 3.55
C GLU A 187 23.91 -17.65 3.42
N VAL A 188 22.86 -17.00 3.89
CA VAL A 188 22.68 -15.52 3.83
C VAL A 188 23.86 -14.77 4.43
N ALA A 189 24.38 -15.22 5.58
CA ALA A 189 25.48 -14.54 6.26
C ALA A 189 26.74 -14.50 5.41
N ASP A 190 27.08 -15.60 4.75
CA ASP A 190 28.29 -15.70 3.94
C ASP A 190 28.17 -14.89 2.64
N PHE A 191 26.95 -14.77 2.09
CA PHE A 191 26.68 -13.88 0.97
C PHE A 191 26.86 -12.41 1.38
N LEU A 192 26.22 -11.98 2.48
CA LEU A 192 26.25 -10.58 2.94
C LEU A 192 27.64 -10.10 3.35
N LYS A 193 28.43 -10.94 3.98
CA LYS A 193 29.82 -10.62 4.38
C LYS A 193 30.74 -10.25 3.21
N LYS A 194 30.36 -10.58 1.97
CA LYS A 194 31.11 -10.19 0.76
C LYS A 194 30.85 -8.73 0.38
N LEU A 195 29.78 -8.11 0.88
CA LEU A 195 29.37 -6.75 0.55
C LEU A 195 29.76 -5.80 1.69
N GLN A 196 31.03 -5.42 1.77
CA GLN A 196 31.55 -4.64 2.90
C GLN A 196 31.53 -3.12 2.68
N ILE A 197 31.40 -2.66 1.44
CA ILE A 197 31.46 -1.24 1.10
C ILE A 197 30.04 -0.65 1.12
N PRO A 198 29.79 0.52 1.75
CA PRO A 198 28.50 1.21 1.66
C PRO A 198 28.05 1.38 0.21
N GLY A 199 26.78 1.04 -0.06
CA GLY A 199 26.21 1.05 -1.41
C GLY A 199 26.59 -0.15 -2.30
N ALA A 200 27.50 -1.04 -1.83
CA ALA A 200 27.78 -2.29 -2.56
C ALA A 200 26.49 -3.12 -2.65
N CYS A 201 26.18 -3.60 -3.85
CA CYS A 201 25.00 -4.42 -4.10
C CYS A 201 25.36 -5.68 -4.87
N ALA A 202 24.66 -6.76 -4.58
CA ALA A 202 24.76 -8.02 -5.32
C ALA A 202 23.43 -8.77 -5.27
N GLU A 203 23.29 -9.72 -6.16
CA GLU A 203 22.13 -10.60 -6.24
C GLU A 203 22.55 -12.06 -6.37
N HIS A 204 21.66 -12.95 -5.93
CA HIS A 204 21.82 -14.39 -6.05
C HIS A 204 20.49 -15.04 -6.38
N ASP A 205 20.52 -16.09 -7.21
CA ASP A 205 19.33 -16.87 -7.53
C ASP A 205 19.06 -17.84 -6.37
N VAL A 206 17.91 -17.68 -5.78
CA VAL A 206 17.46 -18.49 -4.64
C VAL A 206 16.08 -19.08 -4.91
N SER A 207 15.66 -19.97 -4.04
CA SER A 207 14.32 -20.52 -4.09
C SER A 207 13.73 -20.60 -2.68
N PHE A 208 12.45 -20.92 -2.60
CA PHE A 208 11.79 -21.30 -1.35
C PHE A 208 10.68 -22.32 -1.59
N ALA A 209 10.40 -23.12 -0.57
CA ALA A 209 9.36 -24.12 -0.62
C ALA A 209 8.02 -23.57 -0.12
N VAL A 210 6.93 -23.89 -0.81
CA VAL A 210 5.55 -23.62 -0.39
C VAL A 210 4.64 -24.75 -0.87
N ASP A 211 3.87 -25.36 0.03
CA ASP A 211 2.90 -26.42 -0.27
C ASP A 211 3.49 -27.45 -1.23
N ASN A 212 4.34 -28.15 -1.37
CA ASN A 212 4.97 -29.07 -2.34
C ASN A 212 5.50 -28.46 -3.64
N LYS A 213 5.60 -27.10 -3.72
CA LYS A 213 6.20 -26.40 -4.86
C LYS A 213 7.51 -25.73 -4.45
N ILE A 214 8.42 -25.58 -5.41
CA ILE A 214 9.61 -24.73 -5.26
C ILE A 214 9.43 -23.52 -6.15
N ILE A 215 9.48 -22.35 -5.56
CA ILE A 215 9.38 -21.06 -6.29
C ILE A 215 10.78 -20.49 -6.41
N GLN A 216 11.16 -20.20 -7.65
CA GLN A 216 12.44 -19.56 -7.97
C GLN A 216 12.30 -18.03 -7.79
N CYS A 217 13.28 -17.39 -7.19
CA CYS A 217 13.34 -15.96 -7.00
C CYS A 217 14.79 -15.47 -6.91
N ARG A 218 14.95 -14.16 -6.85
CA ARG A 218 16.24 -13.50 -6.71
C ARG A 218 16.32 -12.84 -5.35
N PHE A 219 17.43 -13.05 -4.67
CA PHE A 219 17.83 -12.37 -3.45
C PHE A 219 18.71 -11.18 -3.85
N CYS A 220 18.21 -9.96 -3.71
CA CYS A 220 18.89 -8.73 -4.05
C CYS A 220 19.25 -8.00 -2.76
N ALA A 221 20.53 -7.71 -2.54
CA ALA A 221 20.99 -7.02 -1.33
C ALA A 221 21.82 -5.78 -1.67
N VAL A 222 21.64 -4.72 -0.88
CA VAL A 222 22.48 -3.52 -0.91
C VAL A 222 22.86 -3.13 0.52
N ARG A 223 24.13 -2.83 0.75
CA ARG A 223 24.64 -2.40 2.05
C ARG A 223 24.27 -0.94 2.31
N LYS A 224 23.74 -0.68 3.51
CA LYS A 224 23.43 0.68 3.98
C LYS A 224 24.72 1.46 4.24
N ASN A 225 24.61 2.79 4.36
CA ASN A 225 25.71 3.61 4.86
C ASN A 225 25.92 3.38 6.37
N ASP A 226 27.07 3.78 6.87
CA ASP A 226 27.45 3.51 8.27
C ASP A 226 26.57 4.24 9.29
N ALA A 227 26.06 5.44 8.95
CA ALA A 227 25.13 6.18 9.79
C ALA A 227 23.78 5.44 9.94
N SER A 228 23.21 4.97 8.84
CA SER A 228 21.96 4.18 8.83
C SER A 228 22.13 2.83 9.54
N ILE A 229 23.31 2.20 9.42
CA ILE A 229 23.64 0.96 10.16
C ILE A 229 23.65 1.24 11.67
N ALA A 230 24.33 2.29 12.10
CA ALA A 230 24.40 2.67 13.52
C ALA A 230 22.99 2.94 14.10
N LEU A 231 22.14 3.66 13.35
CA LEU A 231 20.76 3.93 13.73
C LEU A 231 19.91 2.65 13.81
N ALA A 232 20.01 1.78 12.81
CA ALA A 232 19.29 0.50 12.78
C ALA A 232 19.70 -0.39 13.97
N HIS A 233 20.99 -0.49 14.28
CA HIS A 233 21.49 -1.23 15.44
C HIS A 233 21.00 -0.64 16.76
N LYS A 234 21.00 0.70 16.90
CA LYS A 234 20.47 1.40 18.09
C LYS A 234 19.00 1.03 18.31
N ARG A 235 18.18 1.07 17.26
CA ARG A 235 16.75 0.72 17.32
C ARG A 235 16.52 -0.74 17.68
N LEU A 236 17.27 -1.66 17.05
CA LEU A 236 17.20 -3.09 17.38
C LEU A 236 17.55 -3.38 18.83
N LYS A 237 18.63 -2.78 19.33
CA LYS A 237 19.05 -2.92 20.73
C LYS A 237 17.98 -2.40 21.69
N ALA A 238 17.38 -1.24 21.39
CA ALA A 238 16.29 -0.67 22.18
C ALA A 238 15.05 -1.56 22.19
N ALA A 239 14.64 -2.10 21.02
CA ALA A 239 13.51 -3.02 20.90
C ALA A 239 13.77 -4.35 21.64
N ALA A 240 14.96 -4.91 21.49
CA ALA A 240 15.35 -6.14 22.20
C ALA A 240 15.37 -5.94 23.73
N SER A 241 15.86 -4.79 24.21
CA SER A 241 15.83 -4.46 25.63
C SER A 241 14.40 -4.37 26.19
N LYS A 242 13.49 -3.69 25.45
CA LYS A 242 12.06 -3.62 25.84
C LYS A 242 11.40 -5.02 25.93
N ARG A 243 11.80 -5.94 25.05
CA ARG A 243 11.25 -7.32 25.00
C ARG A 243 12.06 -8.33 25.81
N GLN A 244 13.13 -7.89 26.50
CA GLN A 244 14.09 -8.74 27.23
C GLN A 244 14.63 -9.90 26.37
N ALA A 245 14.81 -9.65 25.07
CA ALA A 245 15.25 -10.64 24.11
C ALA A 245 16.73 -10.50 23.78
N LYS A 246 17.43 -11.63 23.57
CA LYS A 246 18.81 -11.64 23.06
C LYS A 246 18.81 -11.42 21.54
N LEU A 247 19.57 -10.44 21.08
CA LEU A 247 19.81 -10.24 19.65
C LEU A 247 20.78 -11.30 19.12
N LYS A 248 20.39 -11.93 18.02
CA LYS A 248 21.27 -12.85 17.27
C LYS A 248 22.21 -12.04 16.37
N GLU A 249 23.46 -12.47 16.21
CA GLU A 249 24.42 -11.83 15.31
C GLU A 249 23.91 -11.72 13.87
N LEU A 250 23.23 -12.76 13.37
CA LEU A 250 22.61 -12.76 12.06
C LEU A 250 21.55 -11.64 11.93
N THR A 251 20.79 -11.36 12.99
CA THR A 251 19.80 -10.27 12.98
C THR A 251 20.48 -8.90 12.84
N LEU A 252 21.61 -8.68 13.54
CA LEU A 252 22.40 -7.46 13.40
C LEU A 252 22.94 -7.33 11.98
N LEU A 253 23.58 -8.39 11.46
CA LEU A 253 24.13 -8.42 10.12
C LEU A 253 23.07 -8.12 9.04
N VAL A 254 21.92 -8.80 9.08
CA VAL A 254 20.83 -8.61 8.12
C VAL A 254 20.31 -7.15 8.12
N ASN A 255 20.32 -6.49 9.28
CA ASN A 255 19.87 -5.10 9.38
C ASN A 255 20.89 -4.08 8.85
N GLU A 256 22.10 -4.47 8.52
CA GLU A 256 23.07 -3.63 7.80
C GLU A 256 22.73 -3.47 6.32
N TYR A 257 21.78 -4.27 5.80
CA TYR A 257 21.42 -4.33 4.39
C TYR A 257 19.94 -4.01 4.18
N VAL A 258 19.61 -3.54 2.98
CA VAL A 258 18.27 -3.64 2.42
C VAL A 258 18.27 -4.87 1.55
N ILE A 259 17.39 -5.82 1.85
CA ILE A 259 17.30 -7.10 1.16
C ILE A 259 15.92 -7.25 0.55
N ILE A 260 15.88 -7.53 -0.75
CA ILE A 260 14.67 -7.62 -1.54
C ILE A 260 14.59 -9.03 -2.14
N ILE A 261 13.40 -9.61 -2.07
CA ILE A 261 13.04 -10.82 -2.81
C ILE A 261 12.22 -10.41 -4.02
N THR A 262 12.61 -10.87 -5.20
CA THR A 262 11.86 -10.59 -6.42
C THR A 262 11.76 -11.81 -7.33
N THR A 263 10.65 -11.94 -8.04
CA THR A 263 10.44 -12.95 -9.09
C THR A 263 10.59 -12.36 -10.50
N LEU A 264 11.00 -11.10 -10.60
CA LEU A 264 11.29 -10.46 -11.89
C LEU A 264 12.46 -11.13 -12.62
N PRO A 265 12.36 -11.37 -13.93
CA PRO A 265 13.45 -11.94 -14.71
C PRO A 265 14.64 -10.99 -14.78
N ARG A 266 15.86 -11.53 -14.66
CA ARG A 266 17.10 -10.75 -14.61
C ARG A 266 17.37 -9.97 -15.88
N ASP A 267 17.12 -10.59 -17.02
CA ASP A 267 17.41 -10.00 -18.34
C ASP A 267 16.56 -8.75 -18.61
N ALA A 268 15.31 -8.78 -18.17
CA ALA A 268 14.38 -7.65 -18.29
C ALA A 268 14.56 -6.60 -17.18
N PHE A 269 14.94 -7.03 -15.98
CA PHE A 269 15.07 -6.18 -14.79
C PHE A 269 16.42 -6.41 -14.08
N PRO A 270 17.49 -5.71 -14.51
CA PRO A 270 18.78 -5.73 -13.83
C PRO A 270 18.64 -5.34 -12.35
N LEU A 271 19.61 -5.75 -11.52
CA LEU A 271 19.61 -5.49 -10.07
C LEU A 271 19.31 -4.02 -9.72
N LYS A 272 19.95 -3.08 -10.43
CA LYS A 272 19.74 -1.65 -10.21
C LYS A 272 18.28 -1.25 -10.39
N SER A 273 17.62 -1.74 -11.44
CA SER A 273 16.20 -1.46 -11.69
C SER A 273 15.29 -2.03 -10.59
N VAL A 274 15.60 -3.23 -10.07
CA VAL A 274 14.86 -3.81 -8.94
C VAL A 274 14.97 -2.95 -7.69
N LEU A 275 16.17 -2.46 -7.38
CA LEU A 275 16.41 -1.58 -6.24
C LEU A 275 15.69 -0.22 -6.40
N GLU A 276 15.68 0.34 -7.60
CA GLU A 276 14.99 1.59 -7.93
C GLU A 276 13.46 1.42 -7.82
N ILE A 277 12.90 0.33 -8.35
CA ILE A 277 11.48 0.01 -8.21
C ILE A 277 11.10 -0.08 -6.72
N TYR A 278 11.90 -0.74 -5.91
CA TYR A 278 11.62 -0.86 -4.48
C TYR A 278 11.65 0.50 -3.77
N ARG A 279 12.53 1.42 -4.17
CA ARG A 279 12.57 2.80 -3.61
C ARG A 279 11.25 3.55 -3.79
N LEU A 280 10.50 3.25 -4.84
CA LEU A 280 9.20 3.89 -5.09
C LEU A 280 8.14 3.51 -4.03
N ARG A 281 8.35 2.42 -3.28
CA ARG A 281 7.42 1.99 -2.21
C ARG A 281 7.12 3.10 -1.20
N TRP A 282 8.13 3.91 -0.87
CA TRP A 282 7.95 5.00 0.09
C TRP A 282 6.91 6.05 -0.36
N GLN A 283 6.66 6.17 -1.66
CA GLN A 283 5.63 7.05 -2.19
C GLN A 283 4.24 6.74 -1.63
N VAL A 284 3.99 5.46 -1.34
CA VAL A 284 2.73 5.00 -0.76
C VAL A 284 2.50 5.58 0.64
N GLU A 285 3.54 5.66 1.46
CA GLU A 285 3.42 6.24 2.80
C GLU A 285 3.00 7.72 2.77
N LEU A 286 3.46 8.47 1.77
CA LEU A 286 3.05 9.87 1.58
C LEU A 286 1.56 9.97 1.20
N VAL A 287 1.08 9.06 0.37
CA VAL A 287 -0.36 9.02 0.01
C VAL A 287 -1.21 8.67 1.22
N PHE A 288 -0.76 7.74 2.08
CA PHE A 288 -1.44 7.44 3.33
C PHE A 288 -1.50 8.60 4.30
N LYS A 289 -0.40 9.28 4.48
CA LYS A 289 -0.38 10.50 5.30
C LYS A 289 -1.44 11.50 4.79
N ARG A 290 -1.59 11.62 3.48
CA ARG A 290 -2.67 12.43 2.88
C ARG A 290 -4.06 11.90 3.19
N PHE A 291 -4.30 10.61 3.01
CA PHE A 291 -5.62 10.02 3.30
C PHE A 291 -5.98 10.10 4.78
N LYS A 292 -5.03 9.87 5.68
CA LYS A 292 -5.24 10.04 7.11
C LYS A 292 -5.55 11.51 7.48
N SER A 293 -4.85 12.48 6.89
CA SER A 293 -5.03 13.89 7.20
C SER A 293 -6.26 14.49 6.50
N ILE A 294 -6.42 14.30 5.19
CA ILE A 294 -7.48 14.92 4.38
C ILE A 294 -8.83 14.20 4.60
N ALA A 295 -8.84 12.88 4.53
CA ALA A 295 -10.06 12.11 4.71
C ALA A 295 -10.41 11.84 6.19
N GLY A 296 -9.54 12.19 7.14
CA GLY A 296 -9.75 11.93 8.55
C GLY A 296 -9.91 10.45 8.88
N LEU A 297 -9.14 9.58 8.22
CA LEU A 297 -9.22 8.12 8.40
C LEU A 297 -8.66 7.63 9.75
N GLY A 298 -8.04 8.51 10.53
CA GLY A 298 -7.39 8.13 11.79
C GLY A 298 -8.34 7.75 12.94
N ALA A 299 -9.61 8.18 12.90
CA ALA A 299 -10.58 7.93 13.96
C ALA A 299 -11.92 7.46 13.39
N LEU A 300 -12.47 6.41 13.96
CA LEU A 300 -13.76 5.84 13.57
C LEU A 300 -14.84 6.23 14.58
N PRO A 301 -15.79 7.12 14.26
CA PRO A 301 -16.79 7.57 15.21
C PRO A 301 -18.01 6.62 15.30
N LYS A 302 -17.88 5.36 14.92
CA LYS A 302 -18.99 4.40 14.79
C LYS A 302 -18.77 3.16 15.66
N TYR A 303 -19.86 2.65 16.23
CA TYR A 303 -19.84 1.56 17.22
C TYR A 303 -20.38 0.23 16.70
N THR A 304 -20.97 0.19 15.50
CA THR A 304 -21.48 -1.06 14.91
C THR A 304 -20.73 -1.38 13.65
N GLU A 305 -20.46 -2.67 13.41
CA GLU A 305 -19.69 -3.13 12.24
C GLU A 305 -20.24 -2.56 10.92
N SER A 306 -21.55 -2.65 10.69
CA SER A 306 -22.16 -2.14 9.47
C SER A 306 -22.01 -0.62 9.28
N SER A 307 -22.07 0.16 10.38
CA SER A 307 -21.84 1.61 10.30
C SER A 307 -20.35 1.95 10.16
N ALA A 308 -19.47 1.15 10.76
CA ALA A 308 -18.03 1.30 10.64
C ALA A 308 -17.57 1.05 9.20
N ARG A 309 -18.01 -0.06 8.60
CA ARG A 309 -17.70 -0.41 7.22
C ARG A 309 -18.22 0.65 6.23
N ALA A 310 -19.46 1.08 6.37
CA ALA A 310 -20.02 2.14 5.54
C ALA A 310 -19.25 3.47 5.70
N TRP A 311 -18.82 3.83 6.93
CA TRP A 311 -18.01 5.00 7.17
C TRP A 311 -16.66 4.94 6.46
N LEU A 312 -15.96 3.82 6.58
CA LEU A 312 -14.66 3.63 5.95
C LEU A 312 -14.76 3.67 4.42
N TYR A 313 -15.77 3.02 3.84
CA TYR A 313 -16.03 3.14 2.40
C TYR A 313 -16.40 4.56 1.99
N GLY A 314 -17.18 5.28 2.80
CA GLY A 314 -17.52 6.68 2.56
C GLY A 314 -16.30 7.60 2.59
N LYS A 315 -15.42 7.45 3.57
CA LYS A 315 -14.16 8.19 3.66
C LYS A 315 -13.21 7.86 2.50
N MET A 316 -13.13 6.58 2.09
CA MET A 316 -12.36 6.18 0.92
C MET A 316 -12.93 6.82 -0.35
N LEU A 317 -14.25 6.83 -0.53
CA LEU A 317 -14.90 7.49 -1.66
C LEU A 317 -14.53 8.98 -1.72
N VAL A 318 -14.57 9.69 -0.58
CA VAL A 318 -14.14 11.10 -0.49
C VAL A 318 -12.68 11.25 -0.92
N ALA A 319 -11.79 10.39 -0.43
CA ALA A 319 -10.38 10.43 -0.79
C ALA A 319 -10.16 10.24 -2.31
N LEU A 320 -10.87 9.28 -2.92
CA LEU A 320 -10.82 9.02 -4.36
C LEU A 320 -11.38 10.19 -5.19
N ILE A 321 -12.46 10.84 -4.73
CA ILE A 321 -13.01 12.04 -5.37
C ILE A 321 -11.97 13.17 -5.33
N VAL A 322 -11.35 13.41 -4.17
CA VAL A 322 -10.31 14.45 -4.01
C VAL A 322 -9.12 14.14 -4.91
N GLU A 323 -8.63 12.90 -4.97
CA GLU A 323 -7.56 12.51 -5.89
C GLU A 323 -7.93 12.77 -7.35
N LYS A 324 -9.13 12.37 -7.79
CA LYS A 324 -9.58 12.58 -9.16
C LYS A 324 -9.66 14.06 -9.50
N LEU A 325 -10.17 14.88 -8.58
CA LEU A 325 -10.20 16.35 -8.75
C LEU A 325 -8.79 16.94 -8.83
N CYS A 326 -7.89 16.56 -7.94
CA CYS A 326 -6.49 17.00 -7.96
C CYS A 326 -5.79 16.58 -9.26
N ALA A 327 -6.07 15.35 -9.73
CA ALA A 327 -5.54 14.83 -10.99
C ALA A 327 -6.02 15.66 -12.19
N GLN A 328 -7.29 16.08 -12.23
CA GLN A 328 -7.85 16.89 -13.30
C GLN A 328 -7.34 18.32 -13.28
N LEU A 329 -7.20 18.91 -12.11
CA LEU A 329 -6.75 20.31 -11.96
C LEU A 329 -5.25 20.48 -12.16
N GLY A 330 -4.47 19.42 -12.25
CA GLY A 330 -3.02 19.51 -12.40
C GLY A 330 -2.27 20.09 -11.18
N ALA A 331 -3.00 20.42 -10.12
CA ALA A 331 -2.60 21.41 -9.14
C ALA A 331 -1.81 20.88 -7.93
N PHE A 332 -1.74 19.55 -7.69
CA PHE A 332 -1.25 19.08 -6.38
C PHE A 332 -0.48 17.77 -6.35
N SER A 333 0.08 17.32 -7.45
CA SER A 333 1.09 16.26 -7.38
C SER A 333 2.47 16.91 -7.46
N PRO A 334 3.30 16.84 -6.42
CA PRO A 334 4.70 17.22 -6.54
C PRO A 334 5.42 16.48 -7.67
N TRP A 335 4.79 15.40 -8.17
CA TRP A 335 5.23 14.56 -9.27
C TRP A 335 4.77 15.04 -10.65
N ARG A 336 3.66 15.77 -10.77
CA ARG A 336 3.19 16.30 -12.05
C ARG A 336 4.00 17.48 -12.57
N HIS A 337 4.68 18.22 -11.72
CA HIS A 337 5.63 19.22 -12.18
C HIS A 337 6.79 18.58 -12.94
N ALA A 338 7.34 17.47 -12.44
CA ALA A 338 8.36 16.72 -13.14
C ALA A 338 7.84 15.98 -14.40
N ILE A 339 6.57 15.53 -14.39
CA ILE A 339 5.92 14.87 -15.53
C ILE A 339 5.41 15.90 -16.56
N GLY A 340 5.03 17.10 -16.15
CA GLY A 340 4.50 18.16 -17.02
C GLY A 340 5.56 18.82 -17.90
N GLU A 341 6.80 18.86 -17.48
CA GLU A 341 7.93 19.37 -18.28
C GLU A 341 8.28 18.49 -19.48
N THR A 342 7.81 17.23 -19.50
CA THR A 342 8.02 16.29 -20.62
C THR A 342 6.89 16.27 -21.65
N ARG A 343 5.92 17.18 -21.59
CA ARG A 343 4.80 17.26 -22.57
C ARG A 343 5.20 17.65 -24.01
N GLY A 344 6.48 17.79 -24.30
CA GLY A 344 7.01 18.15 -25.63
C GLY A 344 7.62 17.00 -26.44
N ALA A 345 7.59 15.74 -25.97
CA ALA A 345 8.18 14.61 -26.69
C ALA A 345 7.12 13.53 -26.95
N GLU A 346 6.57 13.53 -28.15
CA GLU A 346 5.75 12.46 -28.69
C GLU A 346 6.60 11.22 -28.99
N GLU A 347 6.06 10.07 -28.65
CA GLU A 347 6.35 8.74 -29.16
C GLU A 347 7.79 8.23 -29.20
N LYS A 348 8.23 7.55 -28.12
CA LYS A 348 9.12 6.36 -28.23
C LYS A 348 8.97 5.52 -26.94
N GLY A 349 8.46 4.29 -27.09
CA GLY A 349 8.09 3.41 -25.98
C GLY A 349 9.29 2.80 -25.24
N GLY A 350 9.03 2.30 -24.05
CA GLY A 350 9.88 1.40 -23.27
C GLY A 350 11.09 2.01 -22.56
N ALA A 351 12.05 2.59 -23.28
CA ALA A 351 13.22 3.26 -22.73
C ALA A 351 12.85 4.53 -21.94
N GLU A 352 11.82 5.23 -22.37
CA GLU A 352 11.34 6.49 -21.80
C GLU A 352 10.70 6.34 -20.40
N LEU A 353 10.17 5.15 -20.06
CA LEU A 353 9.60 4.91 -18.74
C LEU A 353 10.66 4.58 -17.70
N VAL A 354 11.72 3.85 -18.10
CA VAL A 354 12.92 3.65 -17.26
C VAL A 354 13.57 5.01 -17.00
N ASP A 355 13.66 5.89 -18.02
CA ASP A 355 14.14 7.26 -17.87
C ASP A 355 13.20 8.10 -16.98
N ARG A 356 11.89 7.96 -17.09
CA ARG A 356 10.89 8.62 -16.21
C ARG A 356 10.98 8.14 -14.76
N ILE A 357 11.17 6.85 -14.54
CA ILE A 357 11.43 6.29 -13.21
C ILE A 357 12.80 6.77 -12.71
N GLN A 358 13.80 6.87 -13.57
CA GLN A 358 15.11 7.42 -13.22
C GLN A 358 15.02 8.92 -12.90
N ILE A 359 14.19 9.70 -13.61
CA ILE A 359 13.92 11.11 -13.32
C ILE A 359 13.15 11.24 -12.00
N LEU A 360 12.15 10.41 -11.74
CA LEU A 360 11.45 10.34 -10.46
C LEU A 360 12.39 9.93 -9.32
N ALA A 361 13.25 8.95 -9.57
CA ALA A 361 14.29 8.53 -8.64
C ALA A 361 15.37 9.59 -8.44
N ALA A 362 15.77 10.33 -9.49
CA ALA A 362 16.76 11.40 -9.41
C ALA A 362 16.24 12.64 -8.65
N HIS A 363 14.96 12.99 -8.80
CA HIS A 363 14.36 14.05 -7.99
C HIS A 363 14.16 13.65 -6.52
N SER A 364 13.93 12.35 -6.25
CA SER A 364 14.00 11.84 -4.87
C SER A 364 15.45 11.76 -4.35
N CYS A 365 16.43 11.77 -5.24
CA CYS A 365 17.88 11.73 -4.93
C CYS A 365 18.47 13.10 -4.59
N GLN A 366 17.77 14.22 -4.86
CA GLN A 366 18.14 15.54 -4.33
C GLN A 366 17.77 15.70 -2.84
N MET A 367 16.90 14.86 -2.31
CA MET A 367 16.84 14.57 -0.88
C MET A 367 17.99 13.59 -0.60
N ASP A 368 18.97 14.02 0.17
CA ASP A 368 20.19 13.30 0.54
C ASP A 368 19.98 11.78 0.63
N ASN A 369 20.85 11.00 -0.03
CA ASN A 369 20.89 9.53 0.07
C ASN A 369 20.90 9.04 1.54
N ALA A 370 21.40 9.83 2.46
CA ALA A 370 21.38 9.59 3.90
C ALA A 370 19.95 9.58 4.47
N LEU A 371 19.12 10.59 4.15
CA LEU A 371 17.72 10.68 4.61
C LEU A 371 16.85 9.53 4.10
N PHE A 372 17.06 9.06 2.87
CA PHE A 372 16.31 7.92 2.32
C PHE A 372 16.58 6.62 3.10
N TRP A 373 17.83 6.36 3.45
CA TRP A 373 18.19 5.17 4.24
C TRP A 373 17.76 5.31 5.71
N ASP A 374 17.70 6.53 6.23
CA ASP A 374 17.22 6.84 7.57
C ASP A 374 15.70 6.72 7.66
N GLU A 375 14.93 7.17 6.66
CA GLU A 375 13.47 7.06 6.61
C GLU A 375 12.98 5.63 6.34
N LEU A 376 13.71 4.82 5.55
CA LEU A 376 13.45 3.37 5.47
C LEU A 376 13.62 2.69 6.84
N ALA A 377 14.46 3.23 7.70
CA ALA A 377 14.60 2.78 9.08
C ALA A 377 13.47 3.34 9.98
N GLU A 378 12.84 4.48 9.66
CA GLU A 378 11.72 5.07 10.43
C GLU A 378 10.38 4.40 10.18
N GLY A 379 10.10 3.91 8.98
CA GLY A 379 8.86 3.19 8.65
C GLY A 379 8.67 1.86 9.40
N GLU A 380 9.70 1.37 10.09
CA GLU A 380 9.63 0.11 10.86
C GLU A 380 8.95 0.22 12.23
N MET A 381 8.57 1.41 12.70
CA MET A 381 8.02 1.60 14.06
C MET A 381 6.51 1.86 14.11
N GLY A 382 5.79 1.86 13.00
CA GLY A 382 4.35 2.18 12.97
C GLY A 382 3.39 1.09 13.40
N ASP A 383 3.77 -0.19 13.34
CA ASP A 383 2.81 -1.29 13.39
C ASP A 383 2.96 -2.29 14.56
N ASP A 384 3.72 -1.99 15.59
CA ASP A 384 3.88 -2.84 16.79
C ASP A 384 3.31 -2.17 18.07
N GLN A 385 2.12 -1.49 18.00
CA GLN A 385 1.32 -1.17 19.20
C GLN A 385 -0.09 -1.69 19.09
#